data_ceffc6ae44b3bd022f566bb13000094c
#
_entry.id   ceffc6ae44b3bd022f566bb13000094c
#
_cell.length_a   1.000
_cell.length_b   1.000
_cell.length_c   1.000
_cell.angle_alpha   90.00
_cell.angle_beta   90.00
_cell.angle_gamma   90.00
#
_symmetry.space_group_name_H-M   'P 1'
#
loop_
_entity.id
_entity.type
_entity.pdbx_description
1 polymer ?
#
loop_
_entity_poly.entity_id
_entity_poly.type
_entity_poly.pdbx_seq_one_letter_code
_entity_poly.pdbx_strand_id
1 'polypeptide(L)'
;MTPAPPTATLDGLAFIKGHGTLNDFVVLPDDHAEVDLDEDLVRAVCDRRAGLGADGVLRIATAGALVDQGVLAVLPEGVDAADWFMDYRNADGSIAEMCGNGVRVFAHALVATGRVGAGRIPVGTRSGPRPADILIHDGDQAVVRVDMGEPRLLGVSSVELGGRVYAGLAVDMGNPHLACVVPGLGADGLRELPVHEAPEFDTGFFPAGVNVEIATPLTDGRVSMRVHERGSGETMSCGTGIVATAVAALADAGEATGDVVVSVPGGEVAVALTGVGSTLTGPSVIVAEGRYRRPPPARRTEASRSEL
;
A
#
# COMPACT_ATOMS: atom_id res chain seq x y z
N MET A 1 5.25 19.75 37.45
CA MET A 1 4.60 19.84 36.13
C MET A 1 5.70 20.13 35.12
N THR A 2 6.17 19.12 34.43
CA THR A 2 7.11 19.27 33.31
C THR A 2 6.31 19.85 32.13
N PRO A 3 6.77 20.95 31.49
CA PRO A 3 6.04 21.48 30.34
C PRO A 3 6.03 20.41 29.23
N ALA A 4 4.86 20.22 28.60
CA ALA A 4 4.73 19.38 27.42
C ALA A 4 5.73 19.87 26.36
N PRO A 5 6.40 18.98 25.61
CA PRO A 5 7.28 19.39 24.54
C PRO A 5 6.49 20.23 23.52
N PRO A 6 7.13 21.23 22.89
CA PRO A 6 6.46 22.04 21.91
C PRO A 6 6.02 21.12 20.75
N THR A 7 4.71 21.04 20.50
CA THR A 7 4.15 20.45 19.29
C THR A 7 4.83 21.14 18.10
N ALA A 8 5.64 20.40 17.36
CA ALA A 8 6.27 20.92 16.14
C ALA A 8 5.15 21.45 15.25
N THR A 9 5.12 22.76 15.05
CA THR A 9 4.13 23.40 14.19
C THR A 9 4.39 22.91 12.77
N LEU A 10 3.40 22.25 12.16
CA LEU A 10 3.45 21.64 10.83
C LEU A 10 3.71 22.65 9.69
N ASP A 11 3.92 23.91 10.02
CA ASP A 11 4.26 24.94 9.07
C ASP A 11 5.69 24.71 8.56
N GLY A 12 5.77 24.16 7.34
CA GLY A 12 7.04 23.88 6.69
C GLY A 12 7.54 22.43 6.81
N LEU A 13 6.67 21.46 7.10
CA LEU A 13 7.02 20.03 7.06
C LEU A 13 7.44 19.62 5.65
N ALA A 14 8.65 19.11 5.51
CA ALA A 14 9.14 18.59 4.24
C ALA A 14 8.30 17.38 3.81
N PHE A 15 8.00 17.28 2.54
CA PHE A 15 7.32 16.11 1.97
C PHE A 15 7.91 15.75 0.62
N ILE A 16 7.71 14.47 0.27
CA ILE A 16 7.94 13.91 -1.06
C ILE A 16 6.62 13.32 -1.51
N LYS A 17 6.18 13.63 -2.73
CA LYS A 17 5.03 12.99 -3.37
C LYS A 17 5.53 11.96 -4.36
N GLY A 18 5.06 10.72 -4.24
CA GLY A 18 5.46 9.65 -5.14
C GLY A 18 4.36 8.60 -5.30
N HIS A 19 4.54 7.70 -6.26
CA HIS A 19 3.63 6.58 -6.48
C HIS A 19 4.35 5.33 -6.96
N GLY A 20 3.76 4.17 -6.64
CA GLY A 20 4.08 2.89 -7.27
C GLY A 20 2.85 2.39 -8.02
N THR A 21 2.92 2.34 -9.37
CA THR A 21 1.75 1.95 -10.20
C THR A 21 0.48 2.75 -9.88
N LEU A 22 0.59 4.09 -9.82
CA LEU A 22 -0.46 5.07 -9.52
C LEU A 22 -1.14 4.95 -8.15
N ASN A 23 -0.71 4.05 -7.28
CA ASN A 23 -1.02 4.11 -5.86
C ASN A 23 -0.08 5.13 -5.22
N ASP A 24 -0.62 6.27 -4.80
CA ASP A 24 0.15 7.48 -4.53
C ASP A 24 0.24 7.84 -3.05
N PHE A 25 1.39 8.32 -2.63
CA PHE A 25 1.71 8.58 -1.23
C PHE A 25 2.33 9.97 -1.03
N VAL A 26 2.07 10.53 0.15
CA VAL A 26 2.89 11.59 0.71
C VAL A 26 3.89 10.95 1.66
N VAL A 27 5.17 11.05 1.35
CA VAL A 27 6.26 10.56 2.21
C VAL A 27 6.72 11.72 3.08
N LEU A 28 6.74 11.52 4.40
CA LEU A 28 7.16 12.50 5.39
C LEU A 28 8.51 12.10 5.99
N PRO A 29 9.61 12.81 5.67
CA PRO A 29 10.88 12.64 6.35
C PRO A 29 10.76 13.16 7.80
N ASP A 30 10.79 12.22 8.77
CA ASP A 30 10.63 12.48 10.20
C ASP A 30 11.42 11.44 10.99
N ASP A 31 12.73 11.45 10.80
CA ASP A 31 13.69 10.42 11.23
C ASP A 31 13.58 10.04 12.71
N HIS A 32 13.14 11.02 13.54
CA HIS A 32 13.00 10.88 14.99
C HIS A 32 11.55 10.77 15.46
N ALA A 33 10.59 10.66 14.54
CA ALA A 33 9.15 10.55 14.82
C ALA A 33 8.61 11.69 15.70
N GLU A 34 9.08 12.92 15.46
CA GLU A 34 8.72 14.12 16.23
C GLU A 34 7.35 14.71 15.82
N VAL A 35 6.85 14.36 14.64
CA VAL A 35 5.56 14.81 14.14
C VAL A 35 4.45 13.99 14.77
N ASP A 36 3.48 14.64 15.41
CA ASP A 36 2.25 13.99 15.81
C ASP A 36 1.39 13.73 14.55
N LEU A 37 1.51 12.51 14.03
CA LEU A 37 0.81 12.06 12.82
C LEU A 37 -0.56 11.50 13.19
N ASP A 38 -1.43 12.37 13.70
CA ASP A 38 -2.80 12.05 14.06
C ASP A 38 -3.70 11.86 12.82
N GLU A 39 -4.90 11.30 13.02
CA GLU A 39 -5.84 11.04 11.93
C GLU A 39 -6.28 12.32 11.21
N ASP A 40 -6.45 13.43 11.92
CA ASP A 40 -6.91 14.69 11.34
C ASP A 40 -5.84 15.30 10.43
N LEU A 41 -4.57 15.20 10.82
CA LEU A 41 -3.45 15.61 9.97
C LEU A 41 -3.37 14.75 8.71
N VAL A 42 -3.45 13.42 8.85
CA VAL A 42 -3.38 12.50 7.71
C VAL A 42 -4.54 12.78 6.73
N ARG A 43 -5.78 12.91 7.22
CA ARG A 43 -6.92 13.29 6.39
C ARG A 43 -6.72 14.63 5.67
N ALA A 44 -6.18 15.63 6.38
CA ALA A 44 -5.92 16.94 5.79
C ALA A 44 -4.83 16.89 4.70
N VAL A 45 -3.77 16.12 4.92
CA VAL A 45 -2.69 15.93 3.93
C VAL A 45 -3.20 15.15 2.72
N CYS A 46 -4.00 14.11 2.95
CA CYS A 46 -4.49 13.20 1.91
C CYS A 46 -5.68 13.77 1.11
N ASP A 47 -6.32 14.84 1.57
CA ASP A 47 -7.42 15.45 0.82
C ASP A 47 -6.96 15.93 -0.55
N ARG A 48 -7.59 15.41 -1.63
CA ARG A 48 -7.17 15.66 -3.01
C ARG A 48 -7.53 17.06 -3.53
N ARG A 49 -8.25 17.87 -2.75
CA ARG A 49 -8.66 19.24 -3.12
C ARG A 49 -8.08 20.29 -2.18
N ALA A 50 -8.06 20.02 -0.89
CA ALA A 50 -7.61 20.98 0.14
C ALA A 50 -6.22 20.64 0.69
N GLY A 51 -5.70 19.43 0.45
CA GLY A 51 -4.38 18.97 0.85
C GLY A 51 -3.43 18.73 -0.32
N LEU A 52 -2.47 17.83 -0.11
CA LEU A 52 -1.57 17.35 -1.16
C LEU A 52 -2.22 16.24 -2.02
N GLY A 53 -3.24 15.58 -1.48
CA GLY A 53 -3.93 14.46 -2.11
C GLY A 53 -3.07 13.21 -2.17
N ALA A 54 -3.51 12.12 -1.57
CA ALA A 54 -2.84 10.82 -1.62
C ALA A 54 -3.76 9.70 -1.16
N ASP A 55 -3.39 8.45 -1.47
CA ASP A 55 -4.01 7.25 -0.92
C ASP A 55 -3.52 6.99 0.52
N GLY A 56 -2.42 7.62 0.93
CA GLY A 56 -1.91 7.54 2.29
C GLY A 56 -0.62 8.30 2.52
N VAL A 57 -0.17 8.23 3.78
CA VAL A 57 1.06 8.87 4.25
C VAL A 57 2.05 7.81 4.70
N LEU A 58 3.31 7.92 4.24
CA LEU A 58 4.44 7.11 4.67
C LEU A 58 5.40 7.98 5.47
N ARG A 59 5.48 7.80 6.79
CA ARG A 59 6.52 8.45 7.58
C ARG A 59 7.82 7.66 7.47
N ILE A 60 8.93 8.36 7.20
CA ILE A 60 10.28 7.83 7.33
C ILE A 60 10.77 8.12 8.75
N ALA A 61 10.94 7.08 9.55
CA ALA A 61 11.56 7.16 10.86
C ALA A 61 12.38 5.89 11.13
N THR A 62 13.26 5.90 12.12
CA THR A 62 13.84 4.64 12.60
C THR A 62 12.84 3.90 13.48
N ALA A 63 12.89 2.57 13.48
CA ALA A 63 12.00 1.74 14.31
C ALA A 63 12.15 2.06 15.81
N GLY A 64 13.39 2.32 16.27
CA GLY A 64 13.67 2.74 17.64
C GLY A 64 13.03 4.08 18.00
N ALA A 65 13.12 5.08 17.11
CA ALA A 65 12.48 6.39 17.32
C ALA A 65 10.95 6.26 17.48
N LEU A 66 10.31 5.39 16.70
CA LEU A 66 8.87 5.15 16.82
C LEU A 66 8.48 4.49 18.16
N VAL A 67 9.35 3.63 18.71
CA VAL A 67 9.15 3.06 20.05
C VAL A 67 9.35 4.13 21.13
N ASP A 68 10.42 4.93 21.02
CA ASP A 68 10.74 5.99 21.98
C ASP A 68 9.63 7.06 22.05
N GLN A 69 8.97 7.35 20.94
CA GLN A 69 7.83 8.27 20.85
C GLN A 69 6.46 7.61 21.13
N GLY A 70 6.43 6.32 21.42
CA GLY A 70 5.20 5.58 21.74
C GLY A 70 4.27 5.34 20.53
N VAL A 71 4.76 5.52 19.31
CA VAL A 71 4.02 5.20 18.07
C VAL A 71 3.96 3.70 17.84
N LEU A 72 5.01 2.98 18.23
CA LEU A 72 5.06 1.53 18.34
C LEU A 72 5.17 1.13 19.81
N ALA A 73 4.34 0.17 20.23
CA ALA A 73 4.43 -0.35 21.59
C ALA A 73 5.71 -1.18 21.80
N VAL A 74 6.10 -1.95 20.78
CA VAL A 74 7.29 -2.80 20.75
C VAL A 74 7.79 -2.90 19.30
N LEU A 75 9.04 -3.29 19.12
CA LEU A 75 9.56 -3.61 17.78
C LEU A 75 8.86 -4.87 17.24
N PRO A 76 8.41 -4.89 15.99
CA PRO A 76 7.94 -6.11 15.34
C PRO A 76 9.05 -7.16 15.24
N GLU A 77 8.68 -8.42 15.24
CA GLU A 77 9.64 -9.53 15.13
C GLU A 77 10.50 -9.39 13.86
N GLY A 78 11.82 -9.51 14.03
CA GLY A 78 12.80 -9.42 12.95
C GLY A 78 13.12 -7.98 12.48
N VAL A 79 12.61 -6.94 13.16
CA VAL A 79 12.93 -5.54 12.91
C VAL A 79 13.89 -5.03 13.98
N ASP A 80 15.03 -4.47 13.56
CA ASP A 80 15.99 -3.85 14.45
C ASP A 80 15.67 -2.37 14.70
N ALA A 81 16.05 -1.85 15.89
CA ALA A 81 15.79 -0.44 16.24
C ALA A 81 16.44 0.56 15.27
N ALA A 82 17.53 0.17 14.63
CA ALA A 82 18.23 1.00 13.65
C ALA A 82 17.64 0.93 12.23
N ASP A 83 16.72 0.00 11.97
CA ASP A 83 16.09 -0.11 10.65
C ASP A 83 15.22 1.09 10.36
N TRP A 84 15.23 1.50 9.09
CA TRP A 84 14.24 2.43 8.58
C TRP A 84 12.87 1.77 8.57
N PHE A 85 11.89 2.42 9.18
CA PHE A 85 10.55 1.90 9.37
C PHE A 85 9.52 2.71 8.59
N MET A 86 8.74 2.02 7.80
CA MET A 86 7.60 2.60 7.08
C MET A 86 6.38 2.67 7.99
N ASP A 87 6.18 3.79 8.69
CA ASP A 87 4.93 4.06 9.42
C ASP A 87 3.87 4.53 8.44
N TYR A 88 3.02 3.61 8.00
CA TYR A 88 2.01 3.83 6.99
C TYR A 88 0.64 4.12 7.60
N ARG A 89 0.01 5.19 7.09
CA ARG A 89 -1.36 5.59 7.39
C ARG A 89 -2.17 5.68 6.11
N ASN A 90 -3.35 5.05 6.09
CA ASN A 90 -4.32 5.22 5.01
C ASN A 90 -4.84 6.66 4.97
N ALA A 91 -5.47 7.07 3.86
CA ALA A 91 -5.98 8.44 3.70
C ALA A 91 -7.04 8.85 4.74
N ASP A 92 -7.74 7.90 5.36
CA ASP A 92 -8.70 8.11 6.44
C ASP A 92 -8.04 8.29 7.82
N GLY A 93 -6.71 8.16 7.91
CA GLY A 93 -5.92 8.24 9.12
C GLY A 93 -5.71 6.90 9.82
N SER A 94 -6.37 5.83 9.41
CA SER A 94 -6.20 4.52 10.01
C SER A 94 -4.78 3.98 9.80
N ILE A 95 -4.30 3.21 10.78
CA ILE A 95 -2.99 2.54 10.71
C ILE A 95 -3.09 1.38 9.72
N ALA A 96 -2.12 1.29 8.82
CA ALA A 96 -1.94 0.14 7.95
C ALA A 96 -0.67 -0.64 8.31
N GLU A 97 -0.73 -1.95 8.17
CA GLU A 97 0.36 -2.83 8.58
C GLU A 97 1.48 -2.89 7.53
N MET A 98 1.12 -2.97 6.25
CA MET A 98 2.06 -3.08 5.13
C MET A 98 1.38 -2.71 3.80
N CYS A 99 2.16 -2.22 2.84
CA CYS A 99 1.75 -1.99 1.46
C CYS A 99 2.95 -2.17 0.53
N GLY A 100 2.88 -3.14 -0.39
CA GLY A 100 3.98 -3.42 -1.33
C GLY A 100 4.31 -2.24 -2.26
N ASN A 101 3.29 -1.47 -2.69
CA ASN A 101 3.48 -0.23 -3.46
C ASN A 101 4.17 0.83 -2.60
N GLY A 102 3.72 0.97 -1.34
CA GLY A 102 4.30 1.89 -0.37
C GLY A 102 5.76 1.58 -0.07
N VAL A 103 6.13 0.31 0.10
CA VAL A 103 7.54 -0.09 0.34
C VAL A 103 8.44 0.32 -0.83
N ARG A 104 7.97 0.20 -2.10
CA ARG A 104 8.75 0.66 -3.26
C ARG A 104 9.01 2.17 -3.20
N VAL A 105 7.96 2.96 -2.95
CA VAL A 105 8.06 4.43 -2.85
C VAL A 105 8.91 4.84 -1.65
N PHE A 106 8.75 4.17 -0.52
CA PHE A 106 9.52 4.40 0.70
C PHE A 106 11.03 4.15 0.48
N ALA A 107 11.39 2.99 -0.06
CA ALA A 107 12.79 2.65 -0.35
C ALA A 107 13.42 3.62 -1.36
N HIS A 108 12.67 4.01 -2.40
CA HIS A 108 13.09 5.02 -3.36
C HIS A 108 13.33 6.38 -2.67
N ALA A 109 12.42 6.83 -1.81
CA ALA A 109 12.55 8.09 -1.08
C ALA A 109 13.76 8.08 -0.12
N LEU A 110 14.10 6.96 0.52
CA LEU A 110 15.31 6.83 1.33
C LEU A 110 16.58 7.06 0.52
N VAL A 111 16.66 6.52 -0.70
CA VAL A 111 17.82 6.72 -1.59
C VAL A 111 17.84 8.14 -2.14
N ALA A 112 16.72 8.65 -2.64
CA ALA A 112 16.61 10.00 -3.20
C ALA A 112 16.98 11.10 -2.18
N THR A 113 16.68 10.86 -0.90
CA THR A 113 17.04 11.80 0.19
C THR A 113 18.43 11.56 0.79
N GLY A 114 19.21 10.60 0.25
CA GLY A 114 20.56 10.31 0.69
C GLY A 114 20.66 9.65 2.08
N ARG A 115 19.55 9.10 2.60
CA ARG A 115 19.54 8.39 3.89
C ARG A 115 20.22 7.04 3.81
N VAL A 116 20.13 6.40 2.66
CA VAL A 116 20.79 5.11 2.36
C VAL A 116 21.35 5.13 0.94
N GLY A 117 22.33 4.29 0.66
CA GLY A 117 22.80 4.01 -0.69
C GLY A 117 21.85 3.09 -1.45
N ALA A 118 21.98 3.06 -2.78
CA ALA A 118 21.27 2.08 -3.59
C ALA A 118 21.76 0.65 -3.26
N GLY A 119 20.85 -0.34 -3.40
CA GLY A 119 21.10 -1.74 -3.09
C GLY A 119 19.98 -2.32 -2.22
N ARG A 120 20.33 -3.32 -1.39
CA ARG A 120 19.38 -3.94 -0.47
C ARG A 120 19.20 -3.08 0.78
N ILE A 121 17.95 -2.72 1.05
CA ILE A 121 17.54 -1.86 2.17
C ILE A 121 16.66 -2.69 3.11
N PRO A 122 17.02 -2.85 4.39
CA PRO A 122 16.10 -3.40 5.37
C PRO A 122 15.00 -2.36 5.64
N VAL A 123 13.76 -2.72 5.37
CA VAL A 123 12.59 -1.88 5.66
C VAL A 123 11.75 -2.57 6.71
N GLY A 124 11.61 -1.93 7.87
CA GLY A 124 10.69 -2.36 8.91
C GLY A 124 9.25 -1.95 8.57
N THR A 125 8.30 -2.82 8.87
CA THR A 125 6.85 -2.55 8.80
C THR A 125 6.16 -3.16 10.00
N ARG A 126 4.90 -2.83 10.25
CA ARG A 126 4.11 -3.47 11.33
C ARG A 126 3.90 -4.98 11.10
N SER A 127 3.97 -5.44 9.85
CA SER A 127 3.94 -6.87 9.49
C SER A 127 5.33 -7.52 9.49
N GLY A 128 6.31 -6.92 10.17
CA GLY A 128 7.71 -7.39 10.19
C GLY A 128 8.55 -6.81 9.05
N PRO A 129 9.75 -7.35 8.82
CA PRO A 129 10.67 -6.84 7.81
C PRO A 129 10.17 -7.09 6.39
N ARG A 130 10.34 -6.09 5.53
CA ARG A 130 10.07 -6.16 4.08
C ARG A 130 11.26 -5.58 3.33
N PRO A 131 12.35 -6.34 3.19
CA PRO A 131 13.53 -5.87 2.49
C PRO A 131 13.21 -5.47 1.06
N ALA A 132 13.81 -4.36 0.62
CA ALA A 132 13.68 -3.85 -0.73
C ALA A 132 15.05 -3.74 -1.40
N ASP A 133 15.13 -4.11 -2.68
CA ASP A 133 16.32 -3.93 -3.49
C ASP A 133 16.06 -2.85 -4.55
N ILE A 134 16.86 -1.79 -4.56
CA ILE A 134 16.85 -0.79 -5.64
C ILE A 134 17.65 -1.35 -6.79
N LEU A 135 16.97 -1.76 -7.86
CA LEU A 135 17.58 -2.36 -9.05
C LEU A 135 18.04 -1.31 -10.06
N ILE A 136 17.26 -0.24 -10.20
CA ILE A 136 17.54 0.91 -11.07
C ILE A 136 17.14 2.16 -10.27
N HIS A 137 17.97 3.20 -10.34
CA HIS A 137 17.67 4.51 -9.77
C HIS A 137 18.17 5.59 -10.74
N ASP A 138 17.25 6.42 -11.22
CA ASP A 138 17.54 7.55 -12.09
C ASP A 138 16.75 8.78 -11.57
N GLY A 139 17.28 9.36 -10.49
CA GLY A 139 16.68 10.53 -9.85
C GLY A 139 15.22 10.28 -9.41
N ASP A 140 14.28 10.76 -10.20
CA ASP A 140 12.84 10.69 -9.89
C ASP A 140 12.20 9.33 -10.21
N GLN A 141 12.95 8.40 -10.79
CA GLN A 141 12.46 7.06 -11.15
C GLN A 141 13.33 5.97 -10.56
N ALA A 142 12.69 4.91 -10.11
CA ALA A 142 13.36 3.71 -9.66
C ALA A 142 12.60 2.45 -10.07
N VAL A 143 13.32 1.33 -10.20
CA VAL A 143 12.75 -0.01 -10.22
C VAL A 143 13.15 -0.69 -8.93
N VAL A 144 12.15 -1.10 -8.16
CA VAL A 144 12.35 -1.64 -6.82
C VAL A 144 11.75 -3.03 -6.73
N ARG A 145 12.52 -3.97 -6.22
CA ARG A 145 12.07 -5.31 -5.86
C ARG A 145 11.84 -5.38 -4.35
N VAL A 146 10.66 -5.85 -3.94
CA VAL A 146 10.27 -6.00 -2.54
C VAL A 146 10.07 -7.48 -2.23
N ASP A 147 10.58 -7.91 -1.11
CA ASP A 147 10.27 -9.22 -0.54
C ASP A 147 8.86 -9.17 0.09
N MET A 148 7.94 -9.92 -0.49
CA MET A 148 6.53 -9.93 -0.07
C MET A 148 6.20 -11.05 0.93
N GLY A 149 7.18 -11.91 1.23
CA GLY A 149 7.00 -13.07 2.09
C GLY A 149 6.32 -14.25 1.39
N GLU A 150 5.87 -15.20 2.20
CA GLU A 150 5.25 -16.44 1.72
C GLU A 150 3.72 -16.27 1.64
N PRO A 151 3.11 -16.48 0.44
CA PRO A 151 1.65 -16.53 0.29
C PRO A 151 1.07 -17.75 1.00
N ARG A 152 0.02 -17.56 1.80
CA ARG A 152 -0.66 -18.67 2.48
C ARG A 152 -2.00 -18.95 1.81
N LEU A 153 -2.17 -20.16 1.29
CA LEU A 153 -3.44 -20.59 0.69
C LEU A 153 -4.47 -20.89 1.79
N LEU A 154 -5.64 -20.28 1.69
CA LEU A 154 -6.74 -20.47 2.63
C LEU A 154 -7.81 -21.45 2.11
N GLY A 155 -7.86 -21.67 0.79
CA GLY A 155 -8.84 -22.52 0.12
C GLY A 155 -9.49 -21.84 -1.07
N VAL A 156 -10.70 -22.26 -1.41
CA VAL A 156 -11.49 -21.73 -2.53
C VAL A 156 -12.78 -21.13 -1.97
N SER A 157 -13.16 -19.96 -2.50
CA SER A 157 -14.43 -19.32 -2.17
C SER A 157 -15.02 -18.66 -3.41
N SER A 158 -16.13 -17.95 -3.25
CA SER A 158 -16.76 -17.22 -4.34
C SER A 158 -17.19 -15.82 -3.91
N VAL A 159 -17.35 -14.96 -4.89
CA VAL A 159 -17.85 -13.59 -4.74
C VAL A 159 -18.89 -13.31 -5.80
N GLU A 160 -19.94 -12.56 -5.43
CA GLU A 160 -20.87 -11.98 -6.39
C GLU A 160 -20.49 -10.50 -6.65
N LEU A 161 -20.36 -10.14 -7.92
CA LEU A 161 -20.03 -8.79 -8.36
C LEU A 161 -20.84 -8.45 -9.61
N GLY A 162 -21.61 -7.37 -9.57
CA GLY A 162 -22.45 -6.97 -10.69
C GLY A 162 -23.48 -8.03 -11.10
N GLY A 163 -24.04 -8.79 -10.14
CA GLY A 163 -25.00 -9.87 -10.39
C GLY A 163 -24.40 -11.13 -10.99
N ARG A 164 -23.07 -11.27 -11.01
CA ARG A 164 -22.36 -12.45 -11.52
C ARG A 164 -21.46 -13.04 -10.42
N VAL A 165 -21.50 -14.38 -10.29
CA VAL A 165 -20.67 -15.12 -9.33
C VAL A 165 -19.33 -15.50 -9.97
N TYR A 166 -18.25 -15.24 -9.24
CA TYR A 166 -16.88 -15.61 -9.59
C TYR A 166 -16.31 -16.50 -8.50
N ALA A 167 -15.75 -17.64 -8.89
CA ALA A 167 -14.98 -18.49 -7.99
C ALA A 167 -13.51 -18.01 -7.98
N GLY A 168 -12.87 -18.10 -6.82
CA GLY A 168 -11.48 -17.67 -6.68
C GLY A 168 -10.70 -18.47 -5.65
N LEU A 169 -9.38 -18.34 -5.72
CA LEU A 169 -8.46 -18.85 -4.73
C LEU A 169 -8.30 -17.80 -3.61
N ALA A 170 -8.54 -18.24 -2.39
CA ALA A 170 -8.33 -17.40 -1.21
C ALA A 170 -6.86 -17.47 -0.78
N VAL A 171 -6.19 -16.32 -0.76
CA VAL A 171 -4.76 -16.18 -0.44
C VAL A 171 -4.60 -15.15 0.67
N ASP A 172 -3.80 -15.47 1.67
CA ASP A 172 -3.42 -14.55 2.74
C ASP A 172 -1.99 -14.06 2.51
N MET A 173 -1.85 -12.75 2.42
CA MET A 173 -0.57 -12.02 2.30
C MET A 173 -0.25 -11.18 3.54
N GLY A 174 -0.83 -11.54 4.71
CA GLY A 174 -0.96 -10.72 5.90
C GLY A 174 -2.31 -10.00 5.96
N ASN A 175 -3.04 -10.02 4.85
CA ASN A 175 -4.43 -9.62 4.69
C ASN A 175 -5.10 -10.57 3.69
N PRO A 176 -6.43 -10.82 3.81
CA PRO A 176 -7.12 -11.78 2.97
C PRO A 176 -7.42 -11.24 1.57
N HIS A 177 -7.18 -12.08 0.57
CA HIS A 177 -7.48 -11.86 -0.84
C HIS A 177 -8.32 -13.00 -1.40
N LEU A 178 -9.23 -12.70 -2.33
CA LEU A 178 -9.92 -13.66 -3.15
C LEU A 178 -9.61 -13.36 -4.62
N ALA A 179 -8.66 -14.07 -5.19
CA ALA A 179 -8.21 -13.89 -6.55
C ALA A 179 -8.99 -14.81 -7.51
N CYS A 180 -9.83 -14.21 -8.35
CA CYS A 180 -10.71 -14.87 -9.28
C CYS A 180 -10.14 -14.84 -10.70
N VAL A 181 -9.51 -15.90 -11.15
CA VAL A 181 -9.09 -16.08 -12.55
C VAL A 181 -10.31 -16.51 -13.37
N VAL A 182 -10.70 -15.69 -14.36
CA VAL A 182 -11.95 -15.90 -15.10
C VAL A 182 -11.66 -16.49 -16.49
N PRO A 183 -12.04 -17.76 -16.75
CA PRO A 183 -11.79 -18.40 -18.04
C PRO A 183 -12.38 -17.61 -19.21
N GLY A 184 -11.56 -17.37 -20.24
CA GLY A 184 -11.96 -16.66 -21.45
C GLY A 184 -12.12 -15.14 -21.30
N LEU A 185 -11.86 -14.59 -20.14
CA LEU A 185 -11.85 -13.13 -19.93
C LEU A 185 -10.61 -12.53 -20.59
N GLY A 186 -10.81 -11.60 -21.52
CA GLY A 186 -9.73 -10.78 -22.08
C GLY A 186 -9.63 -9.42 -21.37
N ALA A 187 -8.55 -8.68 -21.67
CA ALA A 187 -8.30 -7.37 -21.06
C ALA A 187 -9.43 -6.35 -21.33
N ASP A 188 -10.07 -6.41 -22.50
CA ASP A 188 -11.21 -5.54 -22.83
C ASP A 188 -12.42 -5.85 -21.96
N GLY A 189 -12.79 -7.14 -21.85
CA GLY A 189 -13.89 -7.57 -21.00
C GLY A 189 -13.62 -7.25 -19.52
N LEU A 190 -12.36 -7.37 -19.07
CA LEU A 190 -11.99 -7.02 -17.69
C LEU A 190 -12.23 -5.53 -17.40
N ARG A 191 -11.97 -4.63 -18.36
CA ARG A 191 -12.20 -3.18 -18.20
C ARG A 191 -13.68 -2.81 -18.03
N GLU A 192 -14.59 -3.61 -18.60
CA GLU A 192 -16.04 -3.38 -18.56
C GLU A 192 -16.71 -3.91 -17.27
N LEU A 193 -16.01 -4.73 -16.47
CA LEU A 193 -16.57 -5.27 -15.24
C LEU A 193 -16.79 -4.18 -14.18
N PRO A 194 -17.87 -4.24 -13.40
CA PRO A 194 -18.21 -3.23 -12.39
C PRO A 194 -17.42 -3.43 -11.09
N VAL A 195 -16.07 -3.53 -11.15
CA VAL A 195 -15.21 -3.79 -9.99
C VAL A 195 -15.29 -2.68 -8.92
N HIS A 196 -15.78 -1.50 -9.30
CA HIS A 196 -16.04 -0.39 -8.39
C HIS A 196 -17.25 -0.65 -7.46
N GLU A 197 -18.16 -1.56 -7.82
CA GLU A 197 -19.29 -1.93 -6.98
C GLU A 197 -18.83 -2.80 -5.80
N ALA A 198 -19.53 -2.70 -4.67
CA ALA A 198 -19.21 -3.49 -3.49
C ALA A 198 -19.51 -4.98 -3.75
N PRO A 199 -18.53 -5.88 -3.61
CA PRO A 199 -18.74 -7.31 -3.82
C PRO A 199 -19.50 -7.95 -2.65
N GLU A 200 -20.36 -8.93 -2.94
CA GLU A 200 -20.95 -9.80 -1.95
C GLU A 200 -20.13 -11.08 -1.81
N PHE A 201 -19.64 -11.38 -0.61
CA PHE A 201 -18.76 -12.51 -0.33
C PHE A 201 -19.21 -13.30 0.90
N ASP A 202 -18.69 -14.51 1.07
CA ASP A 202 -18.96 -15.36 2.24
C ASP A 202 -18.33 -14.76 3.51
N THR A 203 -19.15 -14.12 4.34
CA THR A 203 -18.73 -13.53 5.62
C THR A 203 -18.36 -14.58 6.68
N GLY A 204 -18.78 -15.83 6.51
CA GLY A 204 -18.35 -16.94 7.35
C GLY A 204 -16.90 -17.37 7.04
N PHE A 205 -16.52 -17.29 5.75
CA PHE A 205 -15.15 -17.55 5.31
C PHE A 205 -14.22 -16.33 5.53
N PHE A 206 -14.73 -15.12 5.30
CA PHE A 206 -14.00 -13.84 5.46
C PHE A 206 -14.66 -12.93 6.50
N PRO A 207 -14.58 -13.27 7.81
CA PRO A 207 -15.31 -12.50 8.84
C PRO A 207 -14.81 -11.06 9.00
N ALA A 208 -13.58 -10.75 8.60
CA ALA A 208 -13.00 -9.40 8.62
C ALA A 208 -13.05 -8.70 7.26
N GLY A 209 -13.78 -9.25 6.27
CA GLY A 209 -13.80 -8.76 4.89
C GLY A 209 -12.61 -9.29 4.07
N VAL A 210 -12.62 -9.00 2.77
CA VAL A 210 -11.67 -9.54 1.80
C VAL A 210 -11.40 -8.52 0.69
N ASN A 211 -10.17 -8.51 0.16
CA ASN A 211 -9.85 -7.84 -1.10
C ASN A 211 -10.21 -8.81 -2.24
N VAL A 212 -10.86 -8.32 -3.27
CA VAL A 212 -11.33 -9.14 -4.39
C VAL A 212 -10.62 -8.72 -5.67
N GLU A 213 -9.89 -9.65 -6.25
CA GLU A 213 -9.20 -9.48 -7.52
C GLU A 213 -9.95 -10.26 -8.61
N ILE A 214 -10.31 -9.57 -9.71
CA ILE A 214 -10.80 -10.22 -10.94
C ILE A 214 -9.69 -10.18 -11.96
N ALA A 215 -9.32 -11.33 -12.49
CA ALA A 215 -8.15 -11.47 -13.35
C ALA A 215 -8.43 -12.28 -14.61
N THR A 216 -7.66 -11.99 -15.67
CA THR A 216 -7.63 -12.81 -16.88
C THR A 216 -6.86 -14.11 -16.63
N PRO A 217 -7.04 -15.16 -17.44
CA PRO A 217 -6.16 -16.33 -17.43
C PRO A 217 -4.69 -15.95 -17.71
N LEU A 218 -3.76 -16.73 -17.18
CA LEU A 218 -2.34 -16.61 -17.49
C LEU A 218 -2.09 -16.92 -18.97
N THR A 219 -1.50 -15.99 -19.69
CA THR A 219 -1.15 -16.16 -21.10
C THR A 219 0.25 -15.58 -21.33
N ASP A 220 1.16 -16.38 -21.85
CA ASP A 220 2.56 -16.00 -22.13
C ASP A 220 3.24 -15.34 -20.91
N GLY A 221 3.03 -15.88 -19.70
CA GLY A 221 3.58 -15.35 -18.45
C GLY A 221 2.95 -14.04 -17.99
N ARG A 222 1.79 -13.64 -18.51
CA ARG A 222 1.12 -12.36 -18.23
C ARG A 222 -0.32 -12.57 -17.79
N VAL A 223 -0.77 -11.72 -16.88
CA VAL A 223 -2.16 -11.66 -16.39
C VAL A 223 -2.56 -10.20 -16.22
N SER A 224 -3.79 -9.86 -16.51
CA SER A 224 -4.36 -8.54 -16.19
C SER A 224 -5.34 -8.67 -15.04
N MET A 225 -5.34 -7.73 -14.09
CA MET A 225 -6.26 -7.74 -12.97
C MET A 225 -6.83 -6.35 -12.67
N ARG A 226 -7.99 -6.36 -12.02
CA ARG A 226 -8.56 -5.21 -11.29
C ARG A 226 -8.92 -5.67 -9.89
N VAL A 227 -8.87 -4.76 -8.93
CA VAL A 227 -9.06 -5.07 -7.52
C VAL A 227 -10.09 -4.14 -6.86
N HIS A 228 -10.97 -4.74 -6.06
CA HIS A 228 -11.79 -4.04 -5.07
C HIS A 228 -11.18 -4.25 -3.69
N GLU A 229 -10.55 -3.24 -3.14
CA GLU A 229 -9.91 -3.33 -1.84
C GLU A 229 -10.93 -3.14 -0.71
N ARG A 230 -10.76 -3.94 0.32
CA ARG A 230 -11.55 -3.87 1.56
C ARG A 230 -11.46 -2.48 2.18
N GLY A 231 -12.62 -1.81 2.29
CA GLY A 231 -12.74 -0.48 2.89
C GLY A 231 -12.36 0.70 1.99
N SER A 232 -11.75 0.46 0.81
CA SER A 232 -11.30 1.51 -0.12
C SER A 232 -12.05 1.50 -1.45
N GLY A 233 -12.66 0.36 -1.81
CA GLY A 233 -13.27 0.20 -3.12
C GLY A 233 -12.25 -0.13 -4.22
N GLU A 234 -12.56 0.17 -5.48
CA GLU A 234 -11.62 -0.07 -6.57
C GLU A 234 -10.44 0.88 -6.50
N THR A 235 -9.22 0.31 -6.59
CA THR A 235 -7.97 1.04 -6.61
C THR A 235 -7.16 0.74 -7.88
N MET A 236 -6.18 1.60 -8.16
CA MET A 236 -5.34 1.47 -9.37
C MET A 236 -4.33 0.33 -9.26
N SER A 237 -3.98 -0.08 -8.04
CA SER A 237 -2.97 -1.11 -7.78
C SER A 237 -2.97 -1.52 -6.29
N CYS A 238 -3.00 -2.82 -6.02
CA CYS A 238 -2.83 -3.39 -4.68
C CYS A 238 -1.64 -4.36 -4.68
N GLY A 239 -0.56 -4.06 -3.96
CA GLY A 239 0.67 -4.86 -4.00
C GLY A 239 0.47 -6.31 -3.54
N THR A 240 -0.27 -6.53 -2.45
CA THR A 240 -0.61 -7.87 -1.95
C THR A 240 -1.59 -8.60 -2.88
N GLY A 241 -2.57 -7.89 -3.44
CA GLY A 241 -3.51 -8.42 -4.44
C GLY A 241 -2.82 -8.85 -5.74
N ILE A 242 -1.77 -8.14 -6.16
CA ILE A 242 -0.93 -8.53 -7.30
C ILE A 242 -0.27 -9.88 -7.06
N VAL A 243 0.31 -10.10 -5.87
CA VAL A 243 0.91 -11.40 -5.52
C VAL A 243 -0.15 -12.48 -5.43
N ALA A 244 -1.29 -12.22 -4.77
CA ALA A 244 -2.41 -13.16 -4.69
C ALA A 244 -2.93 -13.58 -6.08
N THR A 245 -3.02 -12.61 -7.00
CA THR A 245 -3.40 -12.88 -8.41
C THR A 245 -2.38 -13.76 -9.13
N ALA A 246 -1.07 -13.50 -8.94
CA ALA A 246 -0.02 -14.34 -9.54
C ALA A 246 -0.08 -15.78 -9.01
N VAL A 247 -0.33 -15.96 -7.70
CA VAL A 247 -0.54 -17.27 -7.07
C VAL A 247 -1.73 -18.00 -7.71
N ALA A 248 -2.87 -17.31 -7.83
CA ALA A 248 -4.08 -17.90 -8.41
C ALA A 248 -3.92 -18.24 -9.89
N ALA A 249 -3.24 -17.37 -10.67
CA ALA A 249 -3.02 -17.57 -12.08
C ALA A 249 -2.06 -18.73 -12.37
N LEU A 250 -1.01 -18.90 -11.57
CA LEU A 250 -0.11 -20.07 -11.67
C LEU A 250 -0.85 -21.35 -11.25
N ALA A 251 -1.62 -21.31 -10.15
CA ALA A 251 -2.39 -22.46 -9.71
C ALA A 251 -3.43 -22.90 -10.75
N ASP A 252 -4.11 -21.97 -11.43
CA ASP A 252 -5.04 -22.25 -12.54
C ASP A 252 -4.32 -22.90 -13.74
N ALA A 253 -3.05 -22.52 -13.98
CA ALA A 253 -2.20 -23.14 -14.99
C ALA A 253 -1.57 -24.48 -14.54
N GLY A 254 -1.82 -24.94 -13.30
CA GLY A 254 -1.26 -26.17 -12.74
C GLY A 254 0.17 -26.03 -12.22
N GLU A 255 0.63 -24.80 -11.97
CA GLU A 255 1.97 -24.48 -11.49
C GLU A 255 1.96 -23.94 -10.06
N ALA A 256 3.01 -24.23 -9.29
CA ALA A 256 3.15 -23.73 -7.91
C ALA A 256 4.15 -22.60 -7.79
N THR A 257 5.06 -22.43 -8.76
CA THR A 257 6.11 -21.43 -8.81
C THR A 257 6.26 -20.87 -10.21
N GLY A 258 6.79 -19.69 -10.35
CA GLY A 258 7.03 -19.08 -11.66
C GLY A 258 7.12 -17.57 -11.61
N ASP A 259 7.39 -16.98 -12.76
CA ASP A 259 7.43 -15.54 -12.96
C ASP A 259 6.17 -15.09 -13.70
N VAL A 260 5.47 -14.09 -13.17
CA VAL A 260 4.23 -13.54 -13.75
C VAL A 260 4.34 -12.03 -13.86
N VAL A 261 4.06 -11.49 -15.02
CA VAL A 261 3.84 -10.03 -15.19
C VAL A 261 2.37 -9.75 -14.99
N VAL A 262 2.05 -8.96 -13.99
CA VAL A 262 0.69 -8.55 -13.65
C VAL A 262 0.45 -7.13 -14.14
N SER A 263 -0.50 -6.96 -15.06
CA SER A 263 -0.96 -5.67 -15.53
C SER A 263 -2.15 -5.21 -14.68
N VAL A 264 -2.04 -4.03 -14.09
CA VAL A 264 -3.08 -3.36 -13.30
C VAL A 264 -3.43 -2.01 -13.95
N PRO A 265 -4.54 -1.35 -13.58
CA PRO A 265 -4.86 -0.03 -14.13
C PRO A 265 -3.72 0.99 -13.99
N GLY A 266 -2.90 0.88 -12.95
CA GLY A 266 -1.76 1.78 -12.68
C GLY A 266 -0.46 1.43 -13.40
N GLY A 267 -0.36 0.30 -14.13
CA GLY A 267 0.85 -0.11 -14.84
C GLY A 267 1.15 -1.60 -14.75
N GLU A 268 2.42 -1.98 -14.84
CA GLU A 268 2.86 -3.38 -14.81
C GLU A 268 3.82 -3.63 -13.66
N VAL A 269 3.71 -4.83 -13.07
CA VAL A 269 4.55 -5.30 -11.97
C VAL A 269 4.91 -6.76 -12.22
N ALA A 270 6.17 -7.13 -12.02
CA ALA A 270 6.60 -8.51 -12.10
C ALA A 270 6.55 -9.17 -10.71
N VAL A 271 5.98 -10.36 -10.64
CA VAL A 271 5.97 -11.22 -9.44
C VAL A 271 6.78 -12.47 -9.73
N ALA A 272 7.70 -12.79 -8.83
CA ALA A 272 8.37 -14.09 -8.83
C ALA A 272 7.89 -14.89 -7.61
N LEU A 273 7.29 -16.06 -7.85
CA LEU A 273 6.90 -17.04 -6.83
C LEU A 273 7.94 -18.14 -6.78
N THR A 274 8.50 -18.37 -5.60
CA THR A 274 9.47 -19.44 -5.34
C THR A 274 8.90 -20.42 -4.33
N GLY A 275 9.62 -21.54 -4.07
CA GLY A 275 9.20 -22.50 -3.04
C GLY A 275 9.32 -21.99 -1.60
N VAL A 276 9.83 -20.76 -1.38
CA VAL A 276 10.10 -20.18 -0.05
C VAL A 276 9.58 -18.75 0.12
N GLY A 277 8.84 -18.23 -0.86
CA GLY A 277 8.30 -16.88 -0.76
C GLY A 277 8.01 -16.24 -2.10
N SER A 278 7.73 -14.94 -2.07
CA SER A 278 7.41 -14.16 -3.25
C SER A 278 8.15 -12.82 -3.26
N THR A 279 8.46 -12.33 -4.46
CA THR A 279 8.96 -10.96 -4.65
C THR A 279 8.11 -10.21 -5.65
N LEU A 280 7.99 -8.91 -5.45
CA LEU A 280 7.27 -7.98 -6.32
C LEU A 280 8.25 -6.92 -6.83
N THR A 281 8.42 -6.84 -8.14
CA THR A 281 9.32 -5.89 -8.80
C THR A 281 8.53 -4.92 -9.66
N GLY A 282 8.65 -3.64 -9.40
CA GLY A 282 7.90 -2.63 -10.16
C GLY A 282 8.46 -1.23 -10.02
N PRO A 283 7.86 -0.27 -10.75
CA PRO A 283 8.30 1.11 -10.75
C PRO A 283 7.97 1.83 -9.44
N SER A 284 8.78 2.84 -9.15
CA SER A 284 8.49 3.89 -8.19
C SER A 284 8.86 5.23 -8.82
N VAL A 285 7.97 6.21 -8.71
CA VAL A 285 8.17 7.54 -9.29
C VAL A 285 7.97 8.59 -8.19
N ILE A 286 8.92 9.50 -8.04
CA ILE A 286 8.79 10.73 -7.25
C ILE A 286 8.29 11.82 -8.20
N VAL A 287 7.17 12.46 -7.87
CA VAL A 287 6.52 13.45 -8.74
C VAL A 287 6.67 14.88 -8.24
N ALA A 288 6.91 15.07 -6.95
CA ALA A 288 7.11 16.40 -6.36
C ALA A 288 7.79 16.31 -5.00
N GLU A 289 8.46 17.37 -4.63
CA GLU A 289 9.00 17.62 -3.30
C GLU A 289 8.63 19.04 -2.86
N GLY A 290 8.52 19.25 -1.54
CA GLY A 290 8.19 20.58 -1.05
C GLY A 290 8.07 20.67 0.47
N ARG A 291 7.40 21.74 0.89
CA ARG A 291 7.05 21.99 2.29
C ARG A 291 5.54 22.16 2.43
N TYR A 292 4.92 21.32 3.23
CA TYR A 292 3.49 21.39 3.53
C TYR A 292 3.22 22.51 4.53
N ARG A 293 2.23 23.36 4.23
CA ARG A 293 1.71 24.37 5.15
C ARG A 293 0.29 23.97 5.52
N ARG A 294 0.06 23.67 6.79
CA ARG A 294 -1.29 23.37 7.26
C ARG A 294 -2.20 24.58 7.00
N PRO A 295 -3.31 24.42 6.29
CA PRO A 295 -4.29 25.50 6.19
C PRO A 295 -4.79 25.85 7.60
N PRO A 296 -5.05 27.13 7.91
CA PRO A 296 -5.62 27.50 9.19
C PRO A 296 -6.94 26.77 9.39
N PRO A 297 -7.26 26.33 10.62
CA PRO A 297 -8.54 25.69 10.89
C PRO A 297 -9.66 26.59 10.38
N ALA A 298 -10.63 25.98 9.67
CA ALA A 298 -11.79 26.70 9.19
C ALA A 298 -12.36 27.50 10.37
N ARG A 299 -12.45 28.84 10.25
CA ARG A 299 -13.10 29.66 11.28
C ARG A 299 -14.50 29.10 11.44
N ARG A 300 -14.81 28.49 12.57
CA ARG A 300 -16.19 28.26 12.96
C ARG A 300 -16.81 29.66 12.98
N THR A 301 -17.59 29.99 11.98
CA THR A 301 -18.50 31.12 12.04
C THR A 301 -19.47 30.79 13.18
N GLU A 302 -19.32 31.48 14.30
CA GLU A 302 -20.40 31.59 15.30
C GLU A 302 -21.57 32.27 14.61
N ALA A 303 -22.30 31.49 13.80
CA ALA A 303 -23.56 31.91 13.27
C ALA A 303 -24.59 31.76 14.40
N SER A 304 -24.88 32.92 15.04
CA SER A 304 -26.15 33.25 15.69
C SER A 304 -26.73 32.22 16.69
N ARG A 305 -26.28 32.31 17.95
CA ARG A 305 -27.18 32.23 19.06
C ARG A 305 -27.62 33.67 19.42
N SER A 306 -28.48 34.21 18.62
CA SER A 306 -29.37 35.32 19.03
C SER A 306 -30.62 35.26 18.15
N GLU A 307 -31.74 35.20 18.84
CA GLU A 307 -33.12 35.39 18.34
C GLU A 307 -33.80 34.13 17.76
N LEU A 308 -34.40 33.31 18.65
CA LEU A 308 -35.88 33.28 18.79
C LEU A 308 -36.25 32.59 20.11
#